data_7fef83171c01c42c130290aaec1f0a1d
#
_entry.id   7fef83171c01c42c130290aaec1f0a1d
#
_cell.length_a   1.000
_cell.length_b   1.000
_cell.length_c   1.000
_cell.angle_alpha   90.00
_cell.angle_beta   90.00
_cell.angle_gamma   90.00
#
_symmetry.space_group_name_H-M   'P 1'
#
loop_
_entity.id
_entity.type
_entity.pdbx_description
1 polymer ?
#
loop_
_entity_poly.entity_id
_entity_poly.type
_entity_poly.pdbx_seq_one_letter_code
_entity_poly.pdbx_strand_id
1 'polypeptide(L)'
;MKVLLALLLTGFSTCSLAQQSLPNSLTGEKGDPARGRSIVVNRQVGLCLLCHSGAFPEEPSQGDLAPDLRGAGARWTEAQLRLRIVDPMHLNPATIMPAYGKSEGLWRVAPAFRGQALLTPQQIEDVVAFLATLRD
;
A
#
# COMPACT_ATOMS: atom_id res chain seq x y z
N MET A 1 -31.76 7.57 -54.17
CA MET A 1 -31.24 6.62 -53.16
C MET A 1 -30.17 7.33 -52.35
N LYS A 2 -30.51 7.71 -51.11
CA LYS A 2 -29.55 8.36 -50.17
C LYS A 2 -29.11 7.30 -49.18
N VAL A 3 -27.83 6.93 -49.20
CA VAL A 3 -27.22 6.00 -48.25
C VAL A 3 -26.77 6.80 -47.01
N LEU A 4 -27.45 6.59 -45.88
CA LEU A 4 -27.00 7.10 -44.59
C LEU A 4 -25.86 6.20 -44.05
N LEU A 5 -24.69 6.77 -43.95
CA LEU A 5 -23.54 6.13 -43.32
C LEU A 5 -23.61 6.39 -41.79
N ALA A 6 -24.01 5.38 -41.02
CA ALA A 6 -24.02 5.45 -39.56
C ALA A 6 -22.57 5.24 -39.02
N LEU A 7 -21.96 6.30 -38.48
CA LEU A 7 -20.73 6.19 -37.74
C LEU A 7 -21.02 5.59 -36.35
N LEU A 8 -20.60 4.35 -36.13
CA LEU A 8 -20.54 3.73 -34.80
C LEU A 8 -19.30 4.29 -34.06
N LEU A 9 -19.53 5.22 -33.14
CA LEU A 9 -18.53 5.63 -32.15
C LEU A 9 -18.37 4.52 -31.08
N THR A 10 -17.37 3.68 -31.22
CA THR A 10 -16.95 2.78 -30.15
C THR A 10 -16.21 3.59 -29.06
N GLY A 11 -16.94 3.93 -27.99
CA GLY A 11 -16.37 4.55 -26.80
C GLY A 11 -15.43 3.59 -26.10
N PHE A 12 -14.11 3.80 -26.21
CA PHE A 12 -13.14 3.17 -25.34
C PHE A 12 -13.32 3.71 -23.93
N SER A 13 -13.91 2.88 -23.03
CA SER A 13 -13.91 3.14 -21.57
C SER A 13 -12.47 2.98 -21.08
N THR A 14 -11.76 4.09 -20.96
CA THR A 14 -10.48 4.11 -20.22
C THR A 14 -10.76 3.87 -18.75
N CYS A 15 -10.60 2.63 -18.30
CA CYS A 15 -10.67 2.29 -16.89
C CYS A 15 -9.61 3.10 -16.12
N SER A 16 -10.06 4.06 -15.33
CA SER A 16 -9.20 5.03 -14.67
C SER A 16 -8.38 4.33 -13.58
N LEU A 17 -7.09 4.08 -13.83
CA LEU A 17 -6.10 3.61 -12.83
C LEU A 17 -5.94 4.61 -11.66
N ALA A 18 -6.52 5.80 -11.76
CA ALA A 18 -6.49 6.84 -10.72
C ALA A 18 -7.16 6.41 -9.40
N GLN A 19 -8.14 5.50 -9.45
CA GLN A 19 -8.83 4.99 -8.26
C GLN A 19 -8.02 3.98 -7.44
N GLN A 20 -6.89 3.51 -7.96
CA GLN A 20 -6.03 2.51 -7.30
C GLN A 20 -4.74 3.10 -6.72
N SER A 21 -4.74 4.38 -6.42
CA SER A 21 -3.58 5.10 -5.88
C SER A 21 -3.97 6.28 -5.01
N LEU A 22 -3.08 6.68 -4.09
CA LEU A 22 -3.14 7.94 -3.33
C LEU A 22 -1.98 8.82 -3.80
N PRO A 23 -2.23 9.75 -4.73
CA PRO A 23 -1.16 10.50 -5.41
C PRO A 23 -0.45 11.51 -4.50
N ASN A 24 -1.16 12.10 -3.54
CA ASN A 24 -0.61 13.13 -2.65
C ASN A 24 0.02 12.49 -1.41
N SER A 25 1.16 13.06 -0.96
CA SER A 25 1.72 12.74 0.35
C SER A 25 0.71 13.07 1.46
N LEU A 26 0.67 12.23 2.49
CA LEU A 26 -0.23 12.41 3.65
C LEU A 26 0.17 13.59 4.54
N THR A 27 1.44 14.02 4.46
CA THR A 27 2.01 15.08 5.29
C THR A 27 2.48 16.29 4.50
N GLY A 28 2.62 16.16 3.18
CA GLY A 28 3.32 17.12 2.34
C GLY A 28 4.85 16.99 2.39
N GLU A 29 5.38 16.23 3.37
CA GLU A 29 6.80 15.96 3.52
C GLU A 29 7.20 14.67 2.79
N LYS A 30 8.49 14.57 2.43
CA LYS A 30 9.06 13.35 1.88
C LYS A 30 9.28 12.32 2.97
N GLY A 31 9.03 11.05 2.64
CA GLY A 31 9.41 9.94 3.49
C GLY A 31 10.94 9.72 3.52
N ASP A 32 11.41 9.18 4.64
CA ASP A 32 12.80 8.78 4.83
C ASP A 32 12.91 7.25 4.72
N PRO A 33 13.61 6.71 3.72
CA PRO A 33 13.70 5.27 3.52
C PRO A 33 14.44 4.54 4.66
N ALA A 34 15.36 5.19 5.38
CA ALA A 34 16.04 4.56 6.51
C ALA A 34 15.10 4.38 7.71
N ARG A 35 14.28 5.41 8.01
CA ARG A 35 13.22 5.28 9.02
C ARG A 35 12.17 4.26 8.58
N GLY A 36 11.79 4.28 7.29
CA GLY A 36 10.85 3.31 6.73
C GLY A 36 11.32 1.88 6.89
N ARG A 37 12.61 1.59 6.60
CA ARG A 37 13.21 0.28 6.84
C ARG A 37 13.09 -0.13 8.31
N SER A 38 13.43 0.77 9.22
CA SER A 38 13.36 0.50 10.66
C SER A 38 11.95 0.15 11.14
N ILE A 39 10.93 0.77 10.52
CA ILE A 39 9.51 0.44 10.78
C ILE A 39 9.17 -0.94 10.22
N VAL A 40 9.55 -1.24 8.98
CA VAL A 40 9.22 -2.51 8.31
C VAL A 40 9.79 -3.71 9.06
N VAL A 41 11.02 -3.63 9.55
CA VAL A 41 11.65 -4.74 10.29
C VAL A 41 11.17 -4.84 11.73
N ASN A 42 10.55 -3.79 12.27
CA ASN A 42 10.07 -3.78 13.65
C ASN A 42 8.75 -4.57 13.77
N ARG A 43 8.82 -5.72 14.44
CA ARG A 43 7.69 -6.64 14.62
C ARG A 43 6.62 -6.13 15.60
N GLN A 44 6.84 -5.01 16.28
CA GLN A 44 5.88 -4.40 17.23
C GLN A 44 5.25 -3.13 16.68
N VAL A 45 5.90 -2.48 15.69
CA VAL A 45 5.43 -1.22 15.09
C VAL A 45 4.86 -1.46 13.70
N GLY A 46 5.71 -1.91 12.76
CA GLY A 46 5.30 -2.11 11.36
C GLY A 46 4.54 -3.41 11.15
N LEU A 47 4.85 -4.46 11.91
CA LEU A 47 4.23 -5.79 11.80
C LEU A 47 4.39 -6.45 10.43
N CYS A 48 5.09 -5.83 9.49
CA CYS A 48 5.16 -6.22 8.07
C CYS A 48 5.71 -7.64 7.90
N LEU A 49 6.83 -7.94 8.57
CA LEU A 49 7.52 -9.22 8.46
C LEU A 49 6.86 -10.37 9.24
N LEU A 50 5.72 -10.12 9.90
CA LEU A 50 4.87 -11.19 10.41
C LEU A 50 4.18 -11.96 9.27
N CYS A 51 3.94 -11.28 8.14
CA CYS A 51 3.24 -11.85 6.99
C CYS A 51 4.10 -11.85 5.71
N HIS A 52 4.95 -10.83 5.51
CA HIS A 52 5.80 -10.69 4.34
C HIS A 52 7.22 -11.21 4.57
N SER A 53 7.85 -11.65 3.49
CA SER A 53 9.28 -11.90 3.42
C SER A 53 10.01 -10.83 2.60
N GLY A 54 11.35 -10.86 2.63
CA GLY A 54 12.20 -9.98 1.84
C GLY A 54 13.68 -10.12 2.19
N ALA A 55 14.51 -9.23 1.66
CA ALA A 55 15.95 -9.19 1.94
C ALA A 55 16.24 -8.48 3.28
N PHE A 56 15.84 -9.09 4.39
CA PHE A 56 16.01 -8.57 5.76
C PHE A 56 16.80 -9.58 6.60
N PRO A 57 18.14 -9.61 6.47
CA PRO A 57 18.98 -10.60 7.19
C PRO A 57 18.96 -10.42 8.71
N GLU A 58 18.59 -9.23 9.19
CA GLU A 58 18.42 -8.93 10.62
C GLU A 58 17.17 -9.57 11.25
N GLU A 59 16.21 -10.00 10.42
CA GLU A 59 14.99 -10.68 10.86
C GLU A 59 14.88 -12.06 10.18
N PRO A 60 15.40 -13.12 10.80
CA PRO A 60 15.42 -14.43 10.19
C PRO A 60 14.04 -15.12 10.16
N SER A 61 13.12 -14.68 11.03
CA SER A 61 11.78 -15.27 11.15
C SER A 61 10.75 -14.42 10.40
N GLN A 62 10.75 -14.52 9.07
CA GLN A 62 9.82 -13.78 8.22
C GLN A 62 8.62 -14.64 7.85
N GLY A 63 7.45 -13.99 7.67
CA GLY A 63 6.22 -14.64 7.24
C GLY A 63 6.22 -14.95 5.75
N ASP A 64 5.31 -15.86 5.36
CA ASP A 64 5.08 -16.29 3.98
C ASP A 64 3.59 -16.21 3.57
N LEU A 65 2.77 -15.56 4.41
CA LEU A 65 1.32 -15.38 4.16
C LEU A 65 1.03 -14.31 3.11
N ALA A 66 1.98 -13.42 2.84
CA ALA A 66 1.84 -12.29 1.93
C ALA A 66 3.02 -12.26 0.93
N PRO A 67 2.88 -11.53 -0.20
CA PRO A 67 3.93 -11.46 -1.20
C PRO A 67 5.27 -10.95 -0.65
N ASP A 68 6.36 -11.49 -1.19
CA ASP A 68 7.71 -11.00 -0.90
C ASP A 68 7.84 -9.50 -1.25
N LEU A 69 8.49 -8.74 -0.37
CA LEU A 69 8.66 -7.30 -0.54
C LEU A 69 9.75 -6.93 -1.54
N ARG A 70 10.63 -7.86 -1.91
CA ARG A 70 11.62 -7.61 -2.97
C ARG A 70 10.89 -7.21 -4.26
N GLY A 71 11.45 -6.23 -4.97
CA GLY A 71 10.85 -5.70 -6.19
C GLY A 71 9.56 -4.90 -5.99
N ALA A 72 9.15 -4.55 -4.75
CA ALA A 72 7.94 -3.76 -4.51
C ALA A 72 7.98 -2.42 -5.24
N GLY A 73 9.11 -1.72 -5.22
CA GLY A 73 9.31 -0.46 -5.92
C GLY A 73 9.45 -0.57 -7.45
N ALA A 74 9.67 -1.79 -7.97
CA ALA A 74 9.59 -2.05 -9.41
C ALA A 74 8.15 -2.32 -9.87
N ARG A 75 7.33 -2.94 -9.00
CA ARG A 75 5.93 -3.28 -9.31
C ARG A 75 4.95 -2.12 -9.13
N TRP A 76 5.23 -1.20 -8.19
CA TRP A 76 4.27 -0.18 -7.76
C TRP A 76 4.91 1.19 -7.64
N THR A 77 4.20 2.23 -8.05
CA THR A 77 4.56 3.62 -7.76
C THR A 77 4.34 3.94 -6.27
N GLU A 78 4.97 5.00 -5.77
CA GLU A 78 4.74 5.47 -4.38
C GLU A 78 3.26 5.72 -4.08
N ALA A 79 2.52 6.31 -5.01
CA ALA A 79 1.08 6.53 -4.88
C ALA A 79 0.29 5.23 -4.72
N GLN A 80 0.68 4.18 -5.42
CA GLN A 80 0.07 2.86 -5.33
C GLN A 80 0.49 2.12 -4.05
N LEU A 81 1.75 2.24 -3.64
CA LEU A 81 2.24 1.71 -2.36
C LEU A 81 1.53 2.39 -1.19
N ARG A 82 1.37 3.71 -1.24
CA ARG A 82 0.67 4.49 -0.21
C ARG A 82 -0.76 3.97 0.00
N LEU A 83 -1.53 3.78 -1.06
CA LEU A 83 -2.90 3.26 -0.94
C LEU A 83 -2.90 1.85 -0.32
N ARG A 84 -1.95 0.97 -0.70
CA ARG A 84 -1.83 -0.39 -0.15
C ARG A 84 -1.55 -0.42 1.34
N ILE A 85 -0.84 0.58 1.85
CA ILE A 85 -0.53 0.68 3.27
C ILE A 85 -1.67 1.37 4.02
N VAL A 86 -2.21 2.47 3.48
CA VAL A 86 -3.28 3.24 4.14
C VAL A 86 -4.56 2.44 4.24
N ASP A 87 -5.02 1.87 3.11
CA ASP A 87 -6.30 1.16 3.02
C ASP A 87 -6.25 0.01 2.00
N PRO A 88 -5.65 -1.12 2.35
CA PRO A 88 -5.57 -2.27 1.45
C PRO A 88 -6.95 -2.87 1.14
N MET A 89 -7.94 -2.68 2.02
CA MET A 89 -9.31 -3.16 1.79
C MET A 89 -10.00 -2.42 0.64
N HIS A 90 -9.58 -1.21 0.31
CA HIS A 90 -10.04 -0.50 -0.88
C HIS A 90 -9.71 -1.27 -2.17
N LEU A 91 -8.56 -1.94 -2.19
CA LEU A 91 -8.10 -2.72 -3.34
C LEU A 91 -8.60 -4.17 -3.32
N ASN A 92 -8.66 -4.75 -2.13
CA ASN A 92 -9.13 -6.11 -1.89
C ASN A 92 -9.92 -6.18 -0.57
N PRO A 93 -11.26 -6.15 -0.61
CA PRO A 93 -12.09 -6.21 0.60
C PRO A 93 -11.88 -7.48 1.44
N ALA A 94 -11.33 -8.56 0.87
CA ALA A 94 -11.05 -9.81 1.57
C ALA A 94 -9.62 -9.88 2.15
N THR A 95 -8.82 -8.81 2.03
CA THR A 95 -7.44 -8.81 2.53
C THR A 95 -7.38 -8.96 4.05
N ILE A 96 -6.35 -9.67 4.52
CA ILE A 96 -6.00 -9.73 5.95
C ILE A 96 -4.94 -8.68 6.33
N MET A 97 -4.38 -7.96 5.35
CA MET A 97 -3.42 -6.89 5.61
C MET A 97 -4.12 -5.76 6.37
N PRO A 98 -3.59 -5.31 7.52
CA PRO A 98 -4.18 -4.20 8.25
C PRO A 98 -4.20 -2.90 7.45
N ALA A 99 -5.22 -2.07 7.69
CA ALA A 99 -5.26 -0.70 7.17
C ALA A 99 -4.48 0.22 8.14
N TYR A 100 -3.22 0.49 7.82
CA TYR A 100 -2.30 1.20 8.72
C TYR A 100 -2.67 2.67 8.94
N GLY A 101 -3.35 3.29 7.98
CA GLY A 101 -3.73 4.70 8.04
C GLY A 101 -5.17 4.95 8.51
N LYS A 102 -5.94 3.92 8.83
CA LYS A 102 -7.36 4.05 9.22
C LYS A 102 -7.55 3.80 10.72
N SER A 103 -8.44 4.57 11.32
CA SER A 103 -8.91 4.39 12.70
C SER A 103 -10.38 3.99 12.79
N GLU A 104 -11.14 4.16 11.69
CA GLU A 104 -12.57 3.94 11.62
C GLU A 104 -12.95 3.03 10.45
N GLY A 105 -14.16 2.48 10.49
CA GLY A 105 -14.67 1.57 9.46
C GLY A 105 -13.98 0.21 9.46
N LEU A 106 -13.27 -0.14 10.53
CA LEU A 106 -12.57 -1.40 10.72
C LEU A 106 -13.40 -2.35 11.59
N TRP A 107 -13.23 -3.65 11.38
CA TRP A 107 -13.88 -4.69 12.16
C TRP A 107 -12.86 -5.69 12.70
N ARG A 108 -13.19 -6.36 13.82
CA ARG A 108 -12.29 -7.30 14.52
C ARG A 108 -10.97 -6.66 15.00
N VAL A 109 -11.02 -5.38 15.36
CA VAL A 109 -9.85 -4.67 15.88
C VAL A 109 -9.66 -5.03 17.35
N ALA A 110 -8.44 -5.43 17.71
CA ALA A 110 -8.08 -5.70 19.10
C ALA A 110 -8.26 -4.44 19.98
N PRO A 111 -8.69 -4.58 21.24
CA PRO A 111 -9.02 -3.44 22.10
C PRO A 111 -7.94 -2.36 22.16
N ALA A 112 -6.65 -2.76 22.17
CA ALA A 112 -5.51 -1.84 22.24
C ALA A 112 -5.36 -0.94 21.00
N PHE A 113 -5.96 -1.29 19.86
CA PHE A 113 -5.82 -0.55 18.58
C PHE A 113 -7.11 0.14 18.14
N ARG A 114 -8.19 0.08 18.95
CA ARG A 114 -9.45 0.70 18.58
C ARG A 114 -9.36 2.22 18.54
N GLY A 115 -9.91 2.82 17.49
CA GLY A 115 -9.98 4.26 17.31
C GLY A 115 -8.67 4.95 17.01
N GLN A 116 -7.61 4.19 16.64
CA GLN A 116 -6.31 4.76 16.26
C GLN A 116 -5.73 4.06 15.03
N ALA A 117 -5.01 4.81 14.22
CA ALA A 117 -4.23 4.26 13.13
C ALA A 117 -3.00 3.52 13.67
N LEU A 118 -2.56 2.47 12.98
CA LEU A 118 -1.36 1.70 13.37
C LEU A 118 -0.07 2.50 13.16
N LEU A 119 -0.03 3.33 12.11
CA LEU A 119 1.11 4.19 11.81
C LEU A 119 0.62 5.63 11.66
N THR A 120 1.47 6.57 12.07
CA THR A 120 1.24 8.00 11.78
C THR A 120 1.37 8.26 10.27
N PRO A 121 0.80 9.37 9.75
CA PRO A 121 0.97 9.76 8.35
C PRO A 121 2.43 9.79 7.90
N GLN A 122 3.35 10.35 8.72
CA GLN A 122 4.77 10.41 8.37
C GLN A 122 5.44 9.02 8.37
N GLN A 123 5.09 8.15 9.29
CA GLN A 123 5.58 6.78 9.28
C GLN A 123 5.14 6.02 8.02
N ILE A 124 3.92 6.28 7.54
CA ILE A 124 3.45 5.70 6.26
C ILE A 124 4.31 6.22 5.10
N GLU A 125 4.58 7.53 5.02
CA GLU A 125 5.45 8.09 3.98
C GLU A 125 6.86 7.51 4.05
N ASP A 126 7.42 7.32 5.25
CA ASP A 126 8.73 6.70 5.44
C ASP A 126 8.74 5.24 4.91
N VAL A 127 7.72 4.45 5.23
CA VAL A 127 7.56 3.08 4.72
C VAL A 127 7.40 3.07 3.20
N VAL A 128 6.59 3.98 2.62
CA VAL A 128 6.42 4.12 1.16
C VAL A 128 7.76 4.42 0.49
N ALA A 129 8.52 5.38 1.04
CA ALA A 129 9.83 5.75 0.51
C ALA A 129 10.80 4.57 0.55
N PHE A 130 10.81 3.78 1.63
CA PHE A 130 11.62 2.57 1.72
C PHE A 130 11.21 1.52 0.70
N LEU A 131 9.93 1.16 0.63
CA LEU A 131 9.44 0.14 -0.31
C LEU A 131 9.70 0.52 -1.76
N ALA A 132 9.68 1.81 -2.11
CA ALA A 132 10.00 2.31 -3.44
C ALA A 132 11.46 2.07 -3.83
N THR A 133 12.37 1.87 -2.85
CA THR A 133 13.78 1.52 -3.10
C THR A 133 13.98 0.04 -3.47
N LEU A 134 13.04 -0.84 -3.10
CA LEU A 134 13.14 -2.28 -3.32
C LEU A 134 12.80 -2.60 -4.79
N ARG A 135 13.80 -2.62 -5.64
CA ARG A 135 13.64 -2.80 -7.09
C ARG A 135 14.13 -4.15 -7.63
N ASP A 136 14.75 -4.96 -6.77
CA ASP A 136 15.30 -6.27 -7.10
C ASP A 136 14.37 -7.40 -6.68
#